data_1246bf163d0e2064b95438a9bc31d6df
#
_entry.id   1246bf163d0e2064b95438a9bc31d6df
#
_cell.length_a   1.000
_cell.length_b   1.000
_cell.length_c   1.000
_cell.angle_alpha   90.00
_cell.angle_beta   90.00
_cell.angle_gamma   90.00
#
_symmetry.space_group_name_H-M   'P 1'
#
loop_
_entity.id
_entity.type
_entity.pdbx_description
1 polymer ?
#
loop_
_entity_poly.entity_id
_entity_poly.type
_entity_poly.pdbx_seq_one_letter_code
_entity_poly.pdbx_strand_id
1 'polypeptide(L)'
;MSEDFSNQTCLVFDHGFFLPLARRLAESFGRVLYYTPWEKGYPVLNEGIIGAGFGDILRCNDFWPLKKGIDLFVFPDIYHAGLQAELRAQGCRVWGTGAGMKLELDREFFLKKLGELGLAVPPYKTIRGLTALAEYLKDKTDQYIKVSLWRGSWETKHWRSWEEDAEKLDLWAVRLGGLKEHVPFLVFDQIKTKLEIGGDTYCVHGQWPDTMLHGIEKKDEAYFAAVTDQREMPDELTHILDAFTPFLASVDYSGQWSMEVRVTDDEAFFIDATTRGGLPSTASFLCAKNVPDVLYHGADGELVEIDYGYKFSAECMVKIKGEPDAWASFICPPELKPWLKLSDCCELDGKVWFPSDGPPIEEIGWLVATGNTPTEVARKMNELADLLPDGAEASVESLADILREITVEQEAGIKFTDEEIPPPEIVLEPSSVAD
;
A
#
# COMPACT_ATOMS: atom_id res chain seq x y z
N MET A 1 -22.02 -8.74 -15.12
CA MET A 1 -22.16 -7.39 -15.74
C MET A 1 -21.91 -6.42 -14.61
N SER A 2 -20.96 -5.49 -14.77
CA SER A 2 -20.76 -4.42 -13.79
C SER A 2 -22.03 -3.58 -13.68
N GLU A 3 -22.34 -3.11 -12.48
CA GLU A 3 -23.45 -2.21 -12.24
C GLU A 3 -23.21 -0.86 -12.93
N ASP A 4 -24.28 -0.16 -13.31
CA ASP A 4 -24.18 1.17 -13.92
C ASP A 4 -24.21 2.25 -12.83
N PHE A 5 -23.03 2.81 -12.53
CA PHE A 5 -22.85 3.91 -11.57
C PHE A 5 -22.90 5.29 -12.21
N SER A 6 -23.28 5.43 -13.48
CA SER A 6 -23.26 6.70 -14.23
C SER A 6 -24.12 7.82 -13.62
N ASN A 7 -25.07 7.48 -12.77
CA ASN A 7 -25.93 8.45 -12.06
C ASN A 7 -25.52 8.63 -10.58
N GLN A 8 -24.45 8.00 -10.14
CA GLN A 8 -24.02 8.00 -8.74
C GLN A 8 -22.81 8.89 -8.52
N THR A 9 -22.71 9.43 -7.32
CA THR A 9 -21.59 10.27 -6.87
C THR A 9 -20.77 9.52 -5.83
N CYS A 10 -19.47 9.39 -6.07
CA CYS A 10 -18.50 8.87 -5.11
C CYS A 10 -17.64 10.00 -4.54
N LEU A 11 -17.30 9.93 -3.25
CA LEU A 11 -16.28 10.75 -2.62
C LEU A 11 -15.11 9.88 -2.21
N VAL A 12 -13.91 10.22 -2.68
CA VAL A 12 -12.64 9.65 -2.17
C VAL A 12 -12.02 10.64 -1.20
N PHE A 13 -11.90 10.22 0.04
CA PHE A 13 -11.26 10.95 1.14
C PHE A 13 -9.84 10.40 1.30
N ASP A 14 -8.85 11.16 0.86
CA ASP A 14 -7.48 10.70 0.72
C ASP A 14 -6.47 11.78 1.14
N HIS A 15 -5.22 11.38 1.28
CA HIS A 15 -4.08 12.22 1.61
C HIS A 15 -3.07 12.39 0.46
N GLY A 16 -3.45 12.00 -0.75
CA GLY A 16 -2.64 12.12 -1.97
C GLY A 16 -2.23 10.78 -2.59
N PHE A 17 -2.02 9.74 -1.77
CA PHE A 17 -1.52 8.44 -2.21
C PHE A 17 -2.48 7.66 -3.12
N PHE A 18 -3.78 7.78 -2.86
CA PHE A 18 -4.81 7.03 -3.58
C PHE A 18 -5.54 7.84 -4.65
N LEU A 19 -4.92 8.91 -5.14
CA LEU A 19 -5.42 9.64 -6.30
C LEU A 19 -5.73 8.71 -7.50
N PRO A 20 -4.90 7.68 -7.81
CA PRO A 20 -5.22 6.71 -8.86
C PRO A 20 -6.54 5.96 -8.63
N LEU A 21 -6.93 5.68 -7.39
CA LEU A 21 -8.22 5.06 -7.08
C LEU A 21 -9.38 6.00 -7.43
N ALA A 22 -9.30 7.30 -7.09
CA ALA A 22 -10.32 8.26 -7.46
C ALA A 22 -10.52 8.32 -8.98
N ARG A 23 -9.44 8.32 -9.74
CA ARG A 23 -9.46 8.30 -11.20
C ARG A 23 -10.01 7.00 -11.77
N ARG A 24 -9.67 5.86 -11.16
CA ARG A 24 -10.24 4.55 -11.54
C ARG A 24 -11.76 4.50 -11.32
N LEU A 25 -12.25 5.06 -10.22
CA LEU A 25 -13.69 5.16 -9.93
C LEU A 25 -14.41 6.09 -10.92
N ALA A 26 -13.75 7.14 -11.39
CA ALA A 26 -14.31 8.06 -12.38
C ALA A 26 -14.58 7.41 -13.76
N GLU A 27 -14.02 6.26 -14.04
CA GLU A 27 -14.34 5.48 -15.25
C GLU A 27 -15.75 4.87 -15.21
N SER A 28 -16.38 4.79 -14.03
CA SER A 28 -17.68 4.14 -13.82
C SER A 28 -18.72 5.03 -13.17
N PHE A 29 -18.32 5.83 -12.15
CA PHE A 29 -19.24 6.77 -11.48
C PHE A 29 -19.48 8.02 -12.32
N GLY A 30 -20.71 8.51 -12.33
CA GLY A 30 -21.07 9.74 -13.01
C GLY A 30 -20.38 10.97 -12.44
N ARG A 31 -19.99 10.92 -11.17
CA ARG A 31 -19.25 11.98 -10.50
C ARG A 31 -18.33 11.43 -9.42
N VAL A 32 -17.06 11.79 -9.44
CA VAL A 32 -16.12 11.50 -8.36
C VAL A 32 -15.59 12.78 -7.75
N LEU A 33 -15.85 12.96 -6.47
CA LEU A 33 -15.31 14.02 -5.66
C LEU A 33 -14.01 13.52 -5.01
N TYR A 34 -12.97 14.36 -5.05
CA TYR A 34 -11.70 14.08 -4.38
C TYR A 34 -11.46 15.11 -3.30
N TYR A 35 -11.25 14.66 -2.07
CA TYR A 35 -11.07 15.51 -0.90
C TYR A 35 -9.81 15.10 -0.13
N THR A 36 -8.97 16.08 0.16
CA THR A 36 -7.83 15.95 1.07
C THR A 36 -8.02 16.90 2.23
N PRO A 37 -7.94 16.44 3.49
CA PRO A 37 -8.10 17.29 4.66
C PRO A 37 -6.85 18.16 4.86
N TRP A 38 -7.05 19.29 5.56
CA TRP A 38 -5.97 20.11 6.07
C TRP A 38 -5.49 19.51 7.40
N GLU A 39 -4.41 18.77 7.40
CA GLU A 39 -3.92 18.12 8.62
C GLU A 39 -2.86 18.91 9.37
N LYS A 40 -2.16 19.82 8.70
CA LYS A 40 -1.10 20.63 9.30
C LYS A 40 -1.60 22.04 9.56
N GLY A 41 -1.35 22.55 10.77
CA GLY A 41 -1.82 23.87 11.22
C GLY A 41 -1.29 25.06 10.41
N TYR A 42 -0.38 24.84 9.49
CA TYR A 42 0.03 25.78 8.46
C TYR A 42 -0.26 25.15 7.10
N PRO A 43 -0.85 25.86 6.16
CA PRO A 43 -1.12 25.30 4.85
C PRO A 43 0.19 24.83 4.24
N VAL A 44 0.35 23.53 4.16
CA VAL A 44 1.23 22.95 3.16
C VAL A 44 0.45 23.19 1.87
N LEU A 45 0.84 24.24 1.14
CA LEU A 45 0.15 24.70 -0.06
C LEU A 45 -0.07 23.57 -1.07
N ASN A 46 0.80 22.58 -1.02
CA ASN A 46 0.82 21.44 -1.91
C ASN A 46 -0.40 20.51 -1.75
N GLU A 47 -0.80 20.19 -0.51
CA GLU A 47 -1.95 19.30 -0.28
C GLU A 47 -3.28 19.90 -0.82
N GLY A 48 -3.39 21.22 -0.82
CA GLY A 48 -4.56 21.93 -1.34
C GLY A 48 -4.78 21.80 -2.85
N ILE A 49 -3.77 21.36 -3.61
CA ILE A 49 -3.82 21.25 -5.07
C ILE A 49 -3.77 19.81 -5.58
N ILE A 50 -3.40 18.83 -4.74
CA ILE A 50 -3.39 17.41 -5.12
C ILE A 50 -4.79 17.04 -5.64
N GLY A 51 -4.83 16.38 -6.79
CA GLY A 51 -6.07 16.03 -7.48
C GLY A 51 -6.73 17.16 -8.26
N ALA A 52 -6.15 18.39 -8.25
CA ALA A 52 -6.67 19.49 -9.04
C ALA A 52 -6.32 19.37 -10.52
N GLY A 53 -7.18 19.86 -11.38
CA GLY A 53 -6.95 19.98 -12.83
C GLY A 53 -7.23 18.73 -13.66
N PHE A 54 -7.35 17.55 -13.04
CA PHE A 54 -7.78 16.34 -13.76
C PHE A 54 -9.23 16.48 -14.21
N GLY A 55 -9.48 16.18 -15.48
CA GLY A 55 -10.81 16.33 -16.08
C GLY A 55 -11.82 15.25 -15.67
N ASP A 56 -11.35 14.14 -15.09
CA ASP A 56 -12.13 12.97 -14.71
C ASP A 56 -12.62 13.02 -13.24
N ILE A 57 -11.99 13.82 -12.38
CA ILE A 57 -12.37 13.98 -10.96
C ILE A 57 -12.60 15.46 -10.62
N LEU A 58 -13.33 15.70 -9.54
CA LEU A 58 -13.63 17.04 -9.05
C LEU A 58 -13.02 17.24 -7.65
N ARG A 59 -11.94 18.00 -7.58
CA ARG A 59 -11.36 18.41 -6.31
C ARG A 59 -12.37 19.24 -5.51
N CYS A 60 -12.68 18.87 -4.28
CA CYS A 60 -13.51 19.66 -3.39
C CYS A 60 -12.77 20.00 -2.09
N ASN A 61 -13.04 21.20 -1.56
CA ASN A 61 -12.41 21.69 -0.33
C ASN A 61 -13.28 21.47 0.91
N ASP A 62 -14.56 21.18 0.70
CA ASP A 62 -15.53 20.89 1.75
C ASP A 62 -16.62 19.97 1.17
N PHE A 63 -16.73 18.77 1.67
CA PHE A 63 -17.75 17.80 1.23
C PHE A 63 -19.02 17.82 2.07
N TRP A 64 -19.01 18.44 3.25
CA TRP A 64 -20.17 18.44 4.14
C TRP A 64 -21.44 19.00 3.52
N PRO A 65 -21.41 20.13 2.79
CA PRO A 65 -22.58 20.63 2.08
C PRO A 65 -23.11 19.69 1.00
N LEU A 66 -22.22 18.83 0.46
CA LEU A 66 -22.52 17.91 -0.64
C LEU A 66 -22.97 16.53 -0.14
N LYS A 67 -22.82 16.24 1.15
CA LYS A 67 -22.98 14.91 1.76
C LYS A 67 -24.26 14.18 1.33
N LYS A 68 -25.41 14.88 1.25
CA LYS A 68 -26.70 14.27 0.89
C LYS A 68 -26.76 13.72 -0.53
N GLY A 69 -25.86 14.18 -1.40
CA GLY A 69 -25.77 13.75 -2.79
C GLY A 69 -24.58 12.83 -3.06
N ILE A 70 -23.95 12.29 -2.02
CA ILE A 70 -22.86 11.33 -2.13
C ILE A 70 -23.41 9.94 -1.83
N ASP A 71 -23.29 9.03 -2.79
CA ASP A 71 -23.81 7.67 -2.73
C ASP A 71 -22.80 6.71 -2.12
N LEU A 72 -21.48 6.99 -2.26
CA LEU A 72 -20.39 6.18 -1.71
C LEU A 72 -19.28 7.07 -1.16
N PHE A 73 -18.87 6.81 0.08
CA PHE A 73 -17.67 7.38 0.71
C PHE A 73 -16.56 6.34 0.72
N VAL A 74 -15.39 6.68 0.16
CA VAL A 74 -14.23 5.81 0.11
C VAL A 74 -13.09 6.40 0.93
N PHE A 75 -12.65 5.65 1.93
CA PHE A 75 -11.47 5.94 2.76
C PHE A 75 -10.42 4.86 2.47
N PRO A 76 -9.57 5.05 1.46
CA PRO A 76 -8.62 4.02 1.02
C PRO A 76 -7.45 3.84 1.97
N ASP A 77 -7.14 4.87 2.76
CA ASP A 77 -6.07 4.87 3.75
C ASP A 77 -6.60 4.57 5.15
N ILE A 78 -5.70 4.26 6.08
CA ILE A 78 -5.97 4.26 7.51
C ILE A 78 -6.25 5.70 7.96
N TYR A 79 -6.76 5.93 9.09
CA TYR A 79 -7.20 7.20 9.68
C TYR A 79 -8.72 7.41 9.58
N HIS A 80 -9.16 8.40 10.31
CA HIS A 80 -10.55 8.88 10.31
C HIS A 80 -11.62 7.82 10.71
N ALA A 81 -11.26 6.79 11.51
CA ALA A 81 -12.24 5.78 11.95
C ALA A 81 -13.47 6.39 12.62
N GLY A 82 -13.31 7.46 13.41
CA GLY A 82 -14.42 8.18 14.02
C GLY A 82 -15.38 8.79 13.01
N LEU A 83 -14.84 9.42 11.96
CA LEU A 83 -15.64 9.97 10.86
C LEU A 83 -16.33 8.86 10.07
N GLN A 84 -15.65 7.77 9.77
CA GLN A 84 -16.23 6.61 9.08
C GLN A 84 -17.40 6.03 9.90
N ALA A 85 -17.22 5.86 11.22
CA ALA A 85 -18.30 5.37 12.10
C ALA A 85 -19.49 6.33 12.14
N GLU A 86 -19.25 7.64 12.19
CA GLU A 86 -20.32 8.66 12.18
C GLU A 86 -21.10 8.64 10.87
N LEU A 87 -20.43 8.52 9.73
CA LEU A 87 -21.07 8.43 8.42
C LEU A 87 -21.92 7.15 8.29
N ARG A 88 -21.39 5.99 8.75
CA ARG A 88 -22.15 4.72 8.79
C ARG A 88 -23.38 4.83 9.71
N ALA A 89 -23.24 5.43 10.89
CA ALA A 89 -24.35 5.65 11.81
C ALA A 89 -25.46 6.55 11.22
N GLN A 90 -25.11 7.40 10.27
CA GLN A 90 -26.06 8.23 9.53
C GLN A 90 -26.61 7.53 8.27
N GLY A 91 -26.32 6.26 8.05
CA GLY A 91 -26.80 5.46 6.91
C GLY A 91 -26.05 5.72 5.60
N CYS A 92 -24.86 6.32 5.64
CA CYS A 92 -24.03 6.47 4.46
C CYS A 92 -23.28 5.15 4.16
N ARG A 93 -23.13 4.85 2.86
CA ARG A 93 -22.24 3.78 2.40
C ARG A 93 -20.80 4.21 2.58
N VAL A 94 -20.01 3.41 3.32
CA VAL A 94 -18.62 3.74 3.63
C VAL A 94 -17.72 2.53 3.39
N TRP A 95 -16.90 2.61 2.35
CA TRP A 95 -15.75 1.73 2.20
C TRP A 95 -14.57 2.31 2.98
N GLY A 96 -14.09 1.58 3.97
CA GLY A 96 -12.98 2.00 4.81
C GLY A 96 -12.80 1.09 6.02
N THR A 97 -11.61 1.08 6.56
CA THR A 97 -11.14 0.15 7.58
C THR A 97 -11.79 0.30 8.95
N GLY A 98 -12.44 1.45 9.21
CA GLY A 98 -13.05 1.74 10.49
C GLY A 98 -12.08 1.57 11.66
N ALA A 99 -12.54 0.91 12.73
CA ALA A 99 -11.71 0.62 13.90
C ALA A 99 -10.59 -0.41 13.63
N GLY A 100 -10.64 -1.13 12.49
CA GLY A 100 -9.60 -2.06 12.07
C GLY A 100 -8.24 -1.40 11.84
N MET A 101 -8.21 -0.09 11.52
CA MET A 101 -6.97 0.67 11.39
C MET A 101 -6.02 0.57 12.58
N LYS A 102 -6.56 0.22 13.76
CA LYS A 102 -5.77 0.09 14.98
C LYS A 102 -4.73 -1.02 14.89
N LEU A 103 -4.96 -2.04 14.05
CA LEU A 103 -3.98 -3.11 13.82
C LEU A 103 -2.68 -2.58 13.21
N GLU A 104 -2.76 -1.57 12.34
CA GLU A 104 -1.59 -0.96 11.71
C GLU A 104 -1.00 0.19 12.55
N LEU A 105 -1.85 1.05 13.14
CA LEU A 105 -1.39 2.23 13.89
C LEU A 105 -0.87 1.91 15.28
N ASP A 106 -1.41 0.91 15.96
CA ASP A 106 -1.05 0.54 17.35
C ASP A 106 -0.37 -0.82 17.37
N ARG A 107 0.95 -0.81 17.21
CA ARG A 107 1.77 -2.04 17.17
C ARG A 107 1.63 -2.92 18.41
N GLU A 108 1.49 -2.33 19.59
CA GLU A 108 1.31 -3.10 20.83
C GLU A 108 -0.06 -3.78 20.84
N PHE A 109 -1.10 -3.09 20.37
CA PHE A 109 -2.42 -3.68 20.17
C PHE A 109 -2.38 -4.84 19.16
N PHE A 110 -1.67 -4.67 18.05
CA PHE A 110 -1.51 -5.71 17.04
C PHE A 110 -0.85 -6.97 17.62
N LEU A 111 0.29 -6.84 18.29
CA LEU A 111 0.99 -7.98 18.90
C LEU A 111 0.15 -8.69 19.97
N LYS A 112 -0.58 -7.91 20.78
CA LYS A 112 -1.53 -8.47 21.73
C LYS A 112 -2.65 -9.25 21.03
N LYS A 113 -3.16 -8.71 19.91
CA LYS A 113 -4.20 -9.34 19.10
C LYS A 113 -3.72 -10.66 18.51
N LEU A 114 -2.48 -10.75 18.00
CA LEU A 114 -1.90 -12.00 17.55
C LEU A 114 -1.95 -13.08 18.64
N GLY A 115 -1.51 -12.75 19.85
CA GLY A 115 -1.57 -13.68 20.99
C GLY A 115 -2.99 -14.09 21.38
N GLU A 116 -3.95 -13.14 21.35
CA GLU A 116 -5.38 -13.43 21.63
C GLU A 116 -5.99 -14.38 20.58
N LEU A 117 -5.52 -14.30 19.33
CA LEU A 117 -5.96 -15.13 18.21
C LEU A 117 -5.18 -16.47 18.09
N GLY A 118 -4.20 -16.71 18.97
CA GLY A 118 -3.38 -17.92 18.96
C GLY A 118 -2.30 -17.95 17.88
N LEU A 119 -2.01 -16.80 17.28
CA LEU A 119 -0.92 -16.67 16.30
C LEU A 119 0.42 -16.45 17.00
N ALA A 120 1.51 -16.82 16.31
CA ALA A 120 2.86 -16.61 16.81
C ALA A 120 3.18 -15.13 16.98
N VAL A 121 3.68 -14.76 18.15
CA VAL A 121 4.09 -13.40 18.46
C VAL A 121 5.61 -13.33 18.49
N PRO A 122 6.25 -12.51 17.62
CA PRO A 122 7.70 -12.37 17.67
C PRO A 122 8.12 -11.80 19.04
N PRO A 123 9.21 -12.32 19.64
CA PRO A 123 9.72 -11.80 20.91
C PRO A 123 10.02 -10.31 20.79
N TYR A 124 9.48 -9.51 21.70
CA TYR A 124 9.72 -8.06 21.71
C TYR A 124 9.83 -7.50 23.12
N LYS A 125 10.38 -6.29 23.19
CA LYS A 125 10.46 -5.52 24.43
C LYS A 125 9.93 -4.11 24.18
N THR A 126 9.03 -3.65 25.03
CA THR A 126 8.57 -2.26 25.03
C THR A 126 9.49 -1.41 25.94
N ILE A 127 10.05 -0.36 25.36
CA ILE A 127 10.90 0.62 26.08
C ILE A 127 10.24 1.98 25.94
N ARG A 128 9.99 2.67 27.03
CA ARG A 128 9.38 4.00 27.02
C ARG A 128 10.44 5.07 27.18
N GLY A 129 10.47 5.99 26.22
CA GLY A 129 11.38 7.13 26.19
C GLY A 129 12.68 6.87 25.45
N LEU A 130 13.12 7.90 24.72
CA LEU A 130 14.31 7.83 23.87
C LEU A 130 15.60 7.64 24.68
N THR A 131 15.68 8.26 25.87
CA THR A 131 16.82 8.10 26.77
C THR A 131 16.97 6.66 27.24
N ALA A 132 15.88 6.01 27.62
CA ALA A 132 15.88 4.61 28.03
C ALA A 132 16.19 3.67 26.85
N LEU A 133 15.69 4.00 25.65
CA LEU A 133 16.00 3.27 24.43
C LEU A 133 17.51 3.34 24.12
N ALA A 134 18.09 4.54 24.15
CA ALA A 134 19.52 4.74 23.90
C ALA A 134 20.38 3.91 24.87
N GLU A 135 20.04 3.90 26.15
CA GLU A 135 20.76 3.12 27.16
C GLU A 135 20.66 1.59 26.87
N TYR A 136 19.47 1.14 26.47
CA TYR A 136 19.26 -0.28 26.11
C TYR A 136 20.06 -0.70 24.88
N LEU A 137 20.21 0.19 23.90
CA LEU A 137 20.83 -0.13 22.61
C LEU A 137 22.37 -0.12 22.62
N LYS A 138 23.01 0.40 23.68
CA LYS A 138 24.48 0.52 23.76
C LYS A 138 25.23 -0.80 23.47
N ASP A 139 24.69 -1.91 23.98
CA ASP A 139 25.31 -3.24 23.87
C ASP A 139 24.49 -4.17 22.95
N LYS A 140 23.65 -3.62 22.08
CA LYS A 140 22.78 -4.39 21.20
C LYS A 140 23.20 -4.24 19.75
N THR A 141 23.04 -5.35 19.00
CA THR A 141 23.23 -5.42 17.57
C THR A 141 22.01 -6.07 16.94
N ASP A 142 21.77 -5.79 15.67
CA ASP A 142 20.72 -6.39 14.85
C ASP A 142 19.33 -6.38 15.49
N GLN A 143 18.93 -5.20 15.96
CA GLN A 143 17.58 -4.97 16.51
C GLN A 143 16.70 -4.25 15.49
N TYR A 144 15.43 -4.61 15.45
CA TYR A 144 14.42 -3.84 14.74
C TYR A 144 13.61 -3.01 15.73
N ILE A 145 13.56 -1.71 15.53
CA ILE A 145 12.89 -0.78 16.43
C ILE A 145 11.70 -0.19 15.70
N LYS A 146 10.50 -0.39 16.25
CA LYS A 146 9.26 0.17 15.71
C LYS A 146 8.66 1.20 16.68
N VAL A 147 8.15 2.30 16.11
CA VAL A 147 7.49 3.37 16.87
C VAL A 147 5.99 3.32 16.55
N SER A 148 5.16 3.13 17.59
CA SER A 148 3.70 3.10 17.42
C SER A 148 3.11 4.48 17.16
N LEU A 149 1.90 4.52 16.58
CA LEU A 149 1.06 5.69 16.32
C LEU A 149 1.56 6.62 15.22
N TRP A 150 2.66 6.31 14.57
CA TRP A 150 3.17 6.99 13.39
C TRP A 150 3.29 6.02 12.23
N ARG A 151 3.31 6.58 11.05
CA ARG A 151 3.46 5.86 9.78
C ARG A 151 4.53 6.55 8.94
N GLY A 152 5.18 5.77 8.09
CA GLY A 152 6.18 6.25 7.15
C GLY A 152 7.55 5.64 7.38
N SER A 153 8.50 6.00 6.53
CA SER A 153 9.84 5.40 6.47
C SER A 153 10.68 5.50 7.74
N TRP A 154 10.25 6.31 8.71
CA TRP A 154 10.98 6.50 9.98
C TRP A 154 10.41 5.70 11.17
N GLU A 155 9.23 5.07 11.01
CA GLU A 155 8.59 4.29 12.08
C GLU A 155 9.30 2.98 12.40
N THR A 156 9.98 2.40 11.42
CA THR A 156 10.77 1.17 11.59
C THR A 156 12.22 1.44 11.24
N LYS A 157 13.12 1.08 12.13
CA LYS A 157 14.56 1.20 11.91
C LYS A 157 15.27 -0.10 12.27
N HIS A 158 16.13 -0.56 11.36
CA HIS A 158 17.13 -1.55 11.67
C HIS A 158 18.28 -0.87 12.41
N TRP A 159 18.52 -1.33 13.63
CA TRP A 159 19.66 -0.94 14.47
C TRP A 159 20.74 -1.98 14.33
N ARG A 160 21.83 -1.67 13.65
CA ARG A 160 22.94 -2.60 13.42
C ARG A 160 23.89 -2.65 14.59
N SER A 161 24.37 -1.50 15.04
CA SER A 161 25.21 -1.35 16.21
C SER A 161 25.22 0.11 16.69
N TRP A 162 25.79 0.35 17.89
CA TRP A 162 25.97 1.70 18.40
C TRP A 162 26.91 2.54 17.53
N GLU A 163 27.98 1.92 17.02
CA GLU A 163 28.99 2.58 16.19
C GLU A 163 28.42 3.05 14.85
N GLU A 164 27.45 2.32 14.31
CA GLU A 164 26.88 2.63 12.99
C GLU A 164 25.65 3.52 13.05
N ASP A 165 24.84 3.40 14.11
CA ASP A 165 23.48 3.91 14.08
C ASP A 165 23.13 4.88 15.22
N ALA A 166 24.08 5.23 16.11
CA ALA A 166 23.82 6.14 17.24
C ALA A 166 23.27 7.50 16.80
N GLU A 167 23.70 8.02 15.66
CA GLU A 167 23.23 9.31 15.11
C GLU A 167 21.72 9.29 14.75
N LYS A 168 21.14 8.11 14.48
CA LYS A 168 19.70 7.99 14.22
C LYS A 168 18.85 8.39 15.42
N LEU A 169 19.37 8.24 16.64
CA LEU A 169 18.69 8.66 17.86
C LEU A 169 18.50 10.20 17.91
N ASP A 170 19.47 10.96 17.39
CA ASP A 170 19.37 12.42 17.32
C ASP A 170 18.26 12.83 16.34
N LEU A 171 18.13 12.13 15.21
CA LEU A 171 17.04 12.37 14.28
C LEU A 171 15.66 12.09 14.91
N TRP A 172 15.54 11.00 15.68
CA TRP A 172 14.33 10.73 16.45
C TRP A 172 14.08 11.77 17.54
N ALA A 173 15.13 12.24 18.22
CA ALA A 173 14.99 13.30 19.21
C ALA A 173 14.39 14.59 18.63
N VAL A 174 14.81 14.96 17.42
CA VAL A 174 14.29 16.14 16.70
C VAL A 174 12.84 15.90 16.27
N ARG A 175 12.53 14.76 15.65
CA ARG A 175 11.17 14.45 15.13
C ARG A 175 10.14 14.30 16.24
N LEU A 176 10.48 13.63 17.33
CA LEU A 176 9.60 13.41 18.46
C LEU A 176 9.45 14.64 19.37
N GLY A 177 10.44 15.55 19.34
CA GLY A 177 10.42 16.79 20.11
C GLY A 177 10.11 16.55 21.59
N GLY A 178 9.08 17.23 22.11
CA GLY A 178 8.65 17.10 23.50
C GLY A 178 8.08 15.73 23.89
N LEU A 179 7.71 14.90 22.92
CA LEU A 179 7.14 13.56 23.16
C LEU A 179 8.21 12.47 23.33
N LYS A 180 9.48 12.75 23.01
CA LYS A 180 10.55 11.75 22.94
C LYS A 180 10.71 10.87 24.18
N GLU A 181 10.44 11.37 25.38
CA GLU A 181 10.54 10.59 26.63
C GLU A 181 9.25 9.87 27.02
N HIS A 182 8.18 10.04 26.23
CA HIS A 182 6.87 9.45 26.50
C HIS A 182 6.46 8.38 25.50
N VAL A 183 7.10 8.35 24.34
CA VAL A 183 6.79 7.41 23.25
C VAL A 183 7.25 6.00 23.63
N PRO A 184 6.42 4.98 23.42
CA PRO A 184 6.84 3.59 23.49
C PRO A 184 7.57 3.18 22.21
N PHE A 185 8.71 2.54 22.36
CA PHE A 185 9.46 1.88 21.31
C PHE A 185 9.34 0.37 21.49
N LEU A 186 9.00 -0.33 20.44
CA LEU A 186 9.01 -1.79 20.43
C LEU A 186 10.30 -2.25 19.76
N VAL A 187 11.07 -3.02 20.51
CA VAL A 187 12.37 -3.52 20.07
C VAL A 187 12.28 -5.02 19.88
N PHE A 188 12.62 -5.48 18.70
CA PHE A 188 12.58 -6.88 18.29
C PHE A 188 13.98 -7.37 18.00
N ASP A 189 14.29 -8.61 18.37
CA ASP A 189 15.44 -9.30 17.82
C ASP A 189 15.20 -9.62 16.33
N GLN A 190 16.26 -9.67 15.55
CA GLN A 190 16.17 -10.07 14.16
C GLN A 190 15.58 -11.50 14.05
N ILE A 191 14.46 -11.62 13.34
CA ILE A 191 13.92 -12.93 12.98
C ILE A 191 14.81 -13.51 11.87
N LYS A 192 15.46 -14.63 12.14
CA LYS A 192 16.23 -15.34 11.11
C LYS A 192 15.26 -16.05 10.18
N THR A 193 14.83 -15.32 9.20
CA THR A 193 13.84 -15.73 8.22
C THR A 193 14.44 -16.70 7.22
N LYS A 194 13.70 -17.74 6.89
CA LYS A 194 13.99 -18.63 5.76
C LYS A 194 13.49 -17.99 4.47
N LEU A 195 12.29 -17.41 4.55
CA LEU A 195 11.69 -16.65 3.47
C LEU A 195 10.59 -15.71 4.02
N GLU A 196 10.22 -14.74 3.21
CA GLU A 196 9.14 -13.79 3.45
C GLU A 196 8.07 -13.97 2.39
N ILE A 197 6.81 -14.17 2.79
CA ILE A 197 5.67 -14.36 1.91
C ILE A 197 4.62 -13.30 2.15
N GLY A 198 3.93 -12.90 1.10
CA GLY A 198 2.92 -11.86 1.16
C GLY A 198 1.59 -12.26 0.52
N GLY A 199 0.54 -11.64 0.98
CA GLY A 199 -0.80 -11.81 0.41
C GLY A 199 -1.60 -10.52 0.49
N ASP A 200 -2.19 -10.12 -0.64
CA ASP A 200 -2.98 -8.91 -0.77
C ASP A 200 -4.40 -9.23 -1.22
N THR A 201 -5.38 -8.69 -0.49
CA THR A 201 -6.80 -8.95 -0.72
C THR A 201 -7.65 -7.80 -0.17
N TYR A 202 -8.93 -8.05 0.04
CA TYR A 202 -9.83 -7.19 0.79
C TYR A 202 -10.75 -8.04 1.66
N CYS A 203 -11.31 -7.39 2.67
CA CYS A 203 -12.25 -8.04 3.58
C CYS A 203 -13.52 -7.20 3.68
N VAL A 204 -14.67 -7.86 3.71
CA VAL A 204 -15.97 -7.24 3.93
C VAL A 204 -16.64 -7.94 5.11
N HIS A 205 -16.72 -7.27 6.25
CA HIS A 205 -17.33 -7.77 7.49
C HIS A 205 -16.84 -9.19 7.89
N GLY A 206 -15.52 -9.45 7.72
CA GLY A 206 -14.93 -10.76 8.01
C GLY A 206 -15.12 -11.79 6.91
N GLN A 207 -15.61 -11.42 5.74
CA GLN A 207 -15.66 -12.28 4.56
C GLN A 207 -14.50 -11.95 3.62
N TRP A 208 -13.88 -12.98 3.06
CA TRP A 208 -12.76 -12.89 2.14
C TRP A 208 -13.18 -13.37 0.74
N PRO A 209 -12.67 -12.75 -0.34
CA PRO A 209 -12.93 -13.25 -1.69
C PRO A 209 -12.24 -14.58 -1.95
N ASP A 210 -12.77 -15.36 -2.90
CA ASP A 210 -12.17 -16.64 -3.31
C ASP A 210 -10.79 -16.48 -3.94
N THR A 211 -10.48 -15.29 -4.52
CA THR A 211 -9.19 -15.02 -5.17
C THR A 211 -8.48 -13.82 -4.54
N MET A 212 -7.16 -13.92 -4.44
CA MET A 212 -6.29 -12.90 -3.89
C MET A 212 -4.96 -12.86 -4.63
N LEU A 213 -4.13 -11.86 -4.33
CA LEU A 213 -2.78 -11.76 -4.85
C LEU A 213 -1.80 -12.45 -3.89
N HIS A 214 -1.13 -13.48 -4.35
CA HIS A 214 0.07 -14.00 -3.73
C HIS A 214 1.25 -13.22 -4.29
N GLY A 215 1.87 -12.37 -3.48
CA GLY A 215 2.85 -11.41 -3.96
C GLY A 215 4.10 -11.34 -3.11
N ILE A 216 5.19 -10.97 -3.76
CA ILE A 216 6.46 -10.63 -3.12
C ILE A 216 6.73 -9.15 -3.35
N GLU A 217 7.12 -8.48 -2.29
CA GLU A 217 7.42 -7.06 -2.26
C GLU A 217 8.90 -6.81 -2.00
N LYS A 218 9.50 -5.89 -2.74
CA LYS A 218 10.69 -5.18 -2.33
C LYS A 218 10.26 -3.77 -1.93
N LYS A 219 10.29 -3.51 -0.65
CA LYS A 219 9.69 -2.34 -0.01
C LYS A 219 10.04 -1.03 -0.72
N ASP A 220 9.02 -0.24 -1.04
CA ASP A 220 9.10 1.06 -1.72
C ASP A 220 9.79 1.01 -3.10
N GLU A 221 9.93 -0.19 -3.72
CA GLU A 221 10.63 -0.34 -4.99
C GLU A 221 9.85 -1.15 -6.02
N ALA A 222 9.45 -2.38 -5.71
CA ALA A 222 8.79 -3.27 -6.67
C ALA A 222 7.88 -4.30 -6.00
N TYR A 223 6.99 -4.87 -6.81
CA TYR A 223 6.07 -5.94 -6.42
C TYR A 223 5.83 -6.86 -7.61
N PHE A 224 5.69 -8.15 -7.35
CA PHE A 224 5.24 -9.12 -8.33
C PHE A 224 4.24 -10.09 -7.67
N ALA A 225 3.11 -10.34 -8.32
CA ALA A 225 2.07 -11.19 -7.77
C ALA A 225 1.42 -12.11 -8.80
N ALA A 226 0.99 -13.27 -8.29
CA ALA A 226 0.08 -14.20 -8.96
C ALA A 226 -1.33 -14.05 -8.39
N VAL A 227 -2.35 -14.02 -9.25
CA VAL A 227 -3.75 -14.16 -8.83
C VAL A 227 -3.99 -15.62 -8.47
N THR A 228 -4.23 -15.89 -7.21
CA THR A 228 -4.27 -17.23 -6.63
C THR A 228 -5.62 -17.47 -5.96
N ASP A 229 -6.19 -18.68 -6.12
CA ASP A 229 -7.35 -19.12 -5.33
C ASP A 229 -6.95 -19.20 -3.85
N GLN A 230 -7.78 -18.70 -2.95
CA GLN A 230 -7.49 -18.70 -1.50
C GLN A 230 -7.13 -20.11 -0.99
N ARG A 231 -7.71 -21.16 -1.57
CA ARG A 231 -7.45 -22.56 -1.22
C ARG A 231 -6.07 -23.08 -1.67
N GLU A 232 -5.42 -22.36 -2.58
CA GLU A 232 -4.07 -22.67 -3.09
C GLU A 232 -3.00 -21.76 -2.49
N MET A 233 -3.41 -20.79 -1.65
CA MET A 233 -2.48 -19.96 -0.90
C MET A 233 -1.71 -20.78 0.14
N PRO A 234 -0.48 -20.36 0.50
CA PRO A 234 0.25 -20.94 1.62
C PRO A 234 -0.59 -20.99 2.91
N ASP A 235 -0.52 -22.10 3.63
CA ASP A 235 -1.27 -22.32 4.88
C ASP A 235 -0.99 -21.22 5.92
N GLU A 236 0.22 -20.69 5.92
CA GLU A 236 0.64 -19.59 6.80
C GLU A 236 -0.19 -18.32 6.59
N LEU A 237 -0.56 -18.01 5.33
CA LEU A 237 -1.39 -16.87 5.01
C LEU A 237 -2.88 -17.13 5.28
N THR A 238 -3.40 -18.30 4.87
CA THR A 238 -4.81 -18.63 5.09
C THR A 238 -5.16 -18.75 6.56
N HIS A 239 -4.25 -19.26 7.38
CA HIS A 239 -4.42 -19.33 8.84
C HIS A 239 -4.57 -17.94 9.48
N ILE A 240 -3.87 -16.92 8.98
CA ILE A 240 -4.00 -15.54 9.43
C ILE A 240 -5.38 -14.99 9.08
N LEU A 241 -5.84 -15.20 7.83
CA LEU A 241 -7.17 -14.76 7.40
C LEU A 241 -8.27 -15.34 8.29
N ASP A 242 -8.24 -16.65 8.53
CA ASP A 242 -9.19 -17.35 9.38
C ASP A 242 -9.18 -16.80 10.81
N ALA A 243 -7.99 -16.58 11.38
CA ALA A 243 -7.84 -16.07 12.73
C ALA A 243 -8.41 -14.64 12.89
N PHE A 244 -8.20 -13.76 11.89
CA PHE A 244 -8.67 -12.37 11.93
C PHE A 244 -10.15 -12.20 11.56
N THR A 245 -10.76 -13.15 10.88
CA THR A 245 -12.17 -13.13 10.43
C THR A 245 -13.14 -12.65 11.53
N PRO A 246 -13.18 -13.22 12.77
CA PRO A 246 -14.12 -12.79 13.79
C PRO A 246 -13.87 -11.36 14.28
N PHE A 247 -12.61 -10.95 14.36
CA PHE A 247 -12.26 -9.60 14.78
C PHE A 247 -12.70 -8.57 13.76
N LEU A 248 -12.39 -8.78 12.46
CA LEU A 248 -12.74 -7.87 11.38
C LEU A 248 -14.26 -7.75 11.20
N ALA A 249 -14.99 -8.85 11.39
CA ALA A 249 -16.46 -8.83 11.44
C ALA A 249 -16.97 -7.95 12.59
N SER A 250 -16.35 -8.03 13.77
CA SER A 250 -16.78 -7.29 14.98
C SER A 250 -16.58 -5.77 14.89
N VAL A 251 -15.78 -5.29 13.95
CA VAL A 251 -15.48 -3.86 13.73
C VAL A 251 -16.04 -3.32 12.41
N ASP A 252 -16.94 -4.07 11.75
CA ASP A 252 -17.55 -3.71 10.47
C ASP A 252 -16.50 -3.29 9.41
N TYR A 253 -15.42 -4.08 9.33
CA TYR A 253 -14.32 -3.81 8.40
C TYR A 253 -14.78 -3.99 6.96
N SER A 254 -14.56 -2.99 6.12
CA SER A 254 -14.73 -3.06 4.66
C SER A 254 -13.58 -2.32 4.00
N GLY A 255 -12.54 -3.05 3.59
CA GLY A 255 -11.33 -2.43 3.08
C GLY A 255 -10.31 -3.43 2.53
N GLN A 256 -9.28 -2.90 1.88
CA GLN A 256 -8.13 -3.70 1.46
C GLN A 256 -7.38 -4.24 2.69
N TRP A 257 -6.69 -5.35 2.48
CA TRP A 257 -5.90 -6.05 3.49
C TRP A 257 -4.64 -6.61 2.85
N SER A 258 -3.50 -6.36 3.47
CA SER A 258 -2.22 -6.94 3.06
C SER A 258 -1.52 -7.56 4.27
N MET A 259 -0.79 -8.63 4.01
CA MET A 259 -0.07 -9.42 5.00
C MET A 259 1.39 -9.60 4.59
N GLU A 260 2.29 -9.41 5.55
CA GLU A 260 3.71 -9.75 5.44
C GLU A 260 4.05 -10.79 6.52
N VAL A 261 4.49 -11.97 6.08
CA VAL A 261 4.73 -13.12 6.95
C VAL A 261 6.16 -13.61 6.78
N ARG A 262 6.89 -13.71 7.90
CA ARG A 262 8.22 -14.30 7.96
C ARG A 262 8.16 -15.74 8.40
N VAL A 263 8.56 -16.63 7.50
CA VAL A 263 8.59 -18.06 7.75
C VAL A 263 9.98 -18.49 8.22
N THR A 264 10.03 -19.18 9.36
CA THR A 264 11.22 -19.80 9.92
C THR A 264 11.11 -21.33 9.83
N ASP A 265 12.09 -22.07 10.34
CA ASP A 265 12.00 -23.53 10.40
C ASP A 265 10.93 -24.03 11.39
N ASP A 266 10.56 -23.20 12.39
CA ASP A 266 9.70 -23.60 13.51
C ASP A 266 8.32 -22.93 13.45
N GLU A 267 8.24 -21.68 13.00
CA GLU A 267 7.02 -20.87 13.07
C GLU A 267 6.92 -19.85 11.93
N ALA A 268 5.69 -19.41 11.64
CA ALA A 268 5.39 -18.29 10.76
C ALA A 268 4.96 -17.08 11.61
N PHE A 269 5.61 -15.94 11.41
CA PHE A 269 5.34 -14.70 12.12
C PHE A 269 4.65 -13.69 11.19
N PHE A 270 3.42 -13.34 11.49
CA PHE A 270 2.75 -12.22 10.86
C PHE A 270 3.33 -10.92 11.42
N ILE A 271 4.17 -10.24 10.66
CA ILE A 271 4.97 -9.12 11.16
C ILE A 271 4.37 -7.75 10.92
N ASP A 272 3.52 -7.63 9.90
CA ASP A 272 2.87 -6.37 9.55
C ASP A 272 1.47 -6.59 8.96
N ALA A 273 0.46 -5.98 9.59
CA ALA A 273 -0.89 -5.91 9.05
C ALA A 273 -1.06 -4.56 8.36
N THR A 274 -1.28 -4.56 7.05
CA THR A 274 -1.64 -3.36 6.31
C THR A 274 -3.16 -3.37 6.11
N THR A 275 -3.85 -2.51 6.89
CA THR A 275 -5.31 -2.44 6.89
C THR A 275 -5.85 -1.38 5.91
N ARG A 276 -5.25 -1.25 4.76
CA ARG A 276 -5.52 -0.29 3.69
C ARG A 276 -5.04 -0.85 2.37
N GLY A 277 -5.16 -0.08 1.29
CA GLY A 277 -4.45 -0.39 0.07
C GLY A 277 -2.95 -0.50 0.33
N GLY A 278 -2.36 -1.65 0.08
CA GLY A 278 -0.92 -1.84 0.11
C GLY A 278 -0.23 -0.94 -0.92
N LEU A 279 0.96 -0.46 -0.60
CA LEU A 279 1.82 0.25 -1.54
C LEU A 279 3.18 -0.44 -1.49
N PRO A 280 3.49 -1.26 -2.47
CA PRO A 280 2.78 -1.62 -3.71
C PRO A 280 1.50 -2.45 -3.49
N SER A 281 1.03 -3.16 -4.45
CA SER A 281 -0.17 -4.00 -4.59
C SER A 281 -1.46 -3.26 -4.99
N THR A 282 -1.65 -2.01 -4.58
CA THR A 282 -2.85 -1.25 -4.96
C THR A 282 -2.93 -0.99 -6.47
N ALA A 283 -1.81 -0.76 -7.16
CA ALA A 283 -1.83 -0.52 -8.59
C ALA A 283 -2.32 -1.75 -9.37
N SER A 284 -1.96 -2.95 -8.92
CA SER A 284 -2.48 -4.23 -9.44
C SER A 284 -3.98 -4.35 -9.19
N PHE A 285 -4.44 -4.11 -7.95
CA PHE A 285 -5.86 -4.12 -7.62
C PHE A 285 -6.67 -3.17 -8.52
N LEU A 286 -6.16 -1.96 -8.79
CA LEU A 286 -6.82 -0.97 -9.65
C LEU A 286 -6.94 -1.41 -11.12
N CYS A 287 -6.17 -2.39 -11.57
CA CYS A 287 -6.28 -2.98 -12.90
C CYS A 287 -7.39 -4.02 -13.03
N ALA A 288 -8.01 -4.44 -11.92
CA ALA A 288 -9.16 -5.33 -11.96
C ALA A 288 -10.38 -4.65 -12.62
N LYS A 289 -11.25 -5.48 -13.24
CA LYS A 289 -12.35 -4.98 -14.06
C LYS A 289 -13.47 -4.34 -13.26
N ASN A 290 -13.78 -4.91 -12.07
CA ASN A 290 -14.96 -4.57 -11.28
C ASN A 290 -14.65 -3.91 -9.93
N VAL A 291 -13.56 -3.16 -9.83
CA VAL A 291 -13.20 -2.41 -8.61
C VAL A 291 -14.37 -1.55 -8.08
N PRO A 292 -15.12 -0.80 -8.92
CA PRO A 292 -16.27 -0.03 -8.45
C PRO A 292 -17.34 -0.89 -7.76
N ASP A 293 -17.67 -2.06 -8.31
CA ASP A 293 -18.65 -3.00 -7.72
C ASP A 293 -18.18 -3.50 -6.36
N VAL A 294 -16.89 -3.89 -6.24
CA VAL A 294 -16.28 -4.35 -4.98
C VAL A 294 -16.42 -3.29 -3.88
N LEU A 295 -16.10 -2.03 -4.20
CA LEU A 295 -16.14 -0.96 -3.20
C LEU A 295 -17.58 -0.59 -2.84
N TYR A 296 -18.46 -0.49 -3.82
CA TYR A 296 -19.84 -0.05 -3.63
C TYR A 296 -20.65 -1.04 -2.77
N HIS A 297 -20.66 -2.30 -3.17
CA HIS A 297 -21.35 -3.36 -2.44
C HIS A 297 -20.66 -3.72 -1.13
N GLY A 298 -19.31 -3.70 -1.12
CA GLY A 298 -18.54 -3.90 0.11
C GLY A 298 -18.81 -2.85 1.18
N ALA A 299 -19.16 -1.62 0.78
CA ALA A 299 -19.59 -0.57 1.70
C ALA A 299 -20.96 -0.83 2.34
N ASP A 300 -21.80 -1.66 1.72
CA ASP A 300 -23.07 -2.16 2.27
C ASP A 300 -22.91 -3.51 3.03
N GLY A 301 -21.69 -4.04 3.13
CA GLY A 301 -21.40 -5.32 3.78
C GLY A 301 -21.61 -6.54 2.90
N GLU A 302 -21.77 -6.35 1.59
CA GLU A 302 -21.92 -7.42 0.60
C GLU A 302 -20.55 -7.68 -0.08
N LEU A 303 -20.04 -8.91 0.06
CA LEU A 303 -18.82 -9.33 -0.62
C LEU A 303 -19.11 -9.56 -2.10
N VAL A 304 -18.39 -8.87 -2.96
CA VAL A 304 -18.38 -9.07 -4.41
C VAL A 304 -17.02 -9.62 -4.80
N GLU A 305 -17.00 -10.76 -5.50
CA GLU A 305 -15.76 -11.34 -6.02
C GLU A 305 -15.07 -10.42 -7.02
N ILE A 306 -13.75 -10.26 -6.87
CA ILE A 306 -12.96 -9.43 -7.77
C ILE A 306 -12.66 -10.16 -9.08
N ASP A 307 -12.84 -9.50 -10.21
CA ASP A 307 -12.42 -9.97 -11.53
C ASP A 307 -11.13 -9.27 -11.93
N TYR A 308 -10.00 -9.86 -11.62
CA TYR A 308 -8.70 -9.32 -12.01
C TYR A 308 -8.57 -9.23 -13.54
N GLY A 309 -9.09 -10.21 -14.30
CA GLY A 309 -8.96 -10.24 -15.76
C GLY A 309 -7.54 -10.52 -16.26
N TYR A 310 -6.62 -10.84 -15.36
CA TYR A 310 -5.24 -11.23 -15.59
C TYR A 310 -4.84 -12.29 -14.56
N LYS A 311 -3.71 -12.97 -14.77
CA LYS A 311 -3.18 -13.97 -13.84
C LYS A 311 -1.98 -13.48 -13.03
N PHE A 312 -1.21 -12.54 -13.59
CA PHE A 312 0.00 -12.00 -12.98
C PHE A 312 0.04 -10.49 -13.10
N SER A 313 0.66 -9.84 -12.15
CA SER A 313 0.94 -8.42 -12.17
C SER A 313 2.34 -8.12 -11.64
N ALA A 314 2.90 -7.02 -12.09
CA ALA A 314 4.11 -6.43 -11.53
C ALA A 314 3.92 -4.94 -11.36
N GLU A 315 4.55 -4.38 -10.33
CA GLU A 315 4.59 -2.95 -10.06
C GLU A 315 6.03 -2.52 -9.83
N CYS A 316 6.40 -1.38 -10.39
CA CYS A 316 7.67 -0.73 -10.11
C CYS A 316 7.42 0.71 -9.69
N MET A 317 8.05 1.13 -8.58
CA MET A 317 8.05 2.52 -8.14
C MET A 317 8.64 3.40 -9.23
N VAL A 318 7.97 4.50 -9.54
CA VAL A 318 8.47 5.51 -10.47
C VAL A 318 8.97 6.71 -9.67
N LYS A 319 10.22 7.08 -9.95
CA LYS A 319 10.90 8.22 -9.33
C LYS A 319 11.21 9.25 -10.40
N ILE A 320 11.13 10.53 -10.03
CA ILE A 320 11.53 11.63 -10.90
C ILE A 320 12.59 12.48 -10.24
N LYS A 321 13.57 12.92 -11.02
CA LYS A 321 14.57 13.89 -10.57
C LYS A 321 13.97 15.28 -10.66
N GLY A 322 13.91 15.98 -9.52
CA GLY A 322 13.53 17.39 -9.42
C GLY A 322 14.73 18.29 -9.13
N GLU A 323 14.55 19.58 -9.33
CA GLU A 323 15.46 20.60 -8.82
C GLU A 323 15.05 20.98 -7.38
N PRO A 324 15.98 21.26 -6.48
CA PRO A 324 15.63 21.72 -5.13
C PRO A 324 14.67 22.91 -5.16
N ASP A 325 13.62 22.86 -4.36
CA ASP A 325 12.58 23.90 -4.25
C ASP A 325 11.78 24.17 -5.55
N ALA A 326 11.83 23.25 -6.52
CA ALA A 326 11.06 23.34 -7.74
C ALA A 326 10.15 22.11 -7.92
N TRP A 327 8.96 22.30 -8.50
CA TRP A 327 8.06 21.20 -8.80
C TRP A 327 8.54 20.44 -10.03
N ALA A 328 8.59 19.12 -9.92
CA ALA A 328 8.82 18.27 -11.07
C ALA A 328 7.56 18.18 -11.94
N SER A 329 7.70 18.01 -13.23
CA SER A 329 6.56 17.85 -14.14
C SER A 329 6.93 17.13 -15.42
N PHE A 330 5.94 16.44 -16.00
CA PHE A 330 6.05 15.88 -17.35
C PHE A 330 4.69 15.82 -18.05
N ILE A 331 4.72 15.59 -19.37
CA ILE A 331 3.53 15.22 -20.14
C ILE A 331 3.46 13.70 -20.16
N CYS A 332 2.41 13.13 -19.55
CA CYS A 332 2.23 11.68 -19.53
C CYS A 332 1.88 11.17 -20.93
N PRO A 333 2.69 10.29 -21.55
CA PRO A 333 2.37 9.66 -22.81
C PRO A 333 1.01 8.94 -22.74
N PRO A 334 0.16 9.04 -23.78
CA PRO A 334 -1.14 8.38 -23.79
C PRO A 334 -1.07 6.88 -23.53
N GLU A 335 -0.03 6.21 -24.02
CA GLU A 335 0.23 4.78 -23.90
C GLU A 335 0.50 4.36 -22.45
N LEU A 336 1.08 5.26 -21.65
CA LEU A 336 1.36 5.02 -20.23
C LEU A 336 0.16 5.29 -19.32
N LYS A 337 -0.82 6.10 -19.72
CA LYS A 337 -1.94 6.49 -18.85
C LYS A 337 -2.67 5.34 -18.17
N PRO A 338 -2.94 4.19 -18.83
CA PRO A 338 -3.59 3.06 -18.17
C PRO A 338 -2.68 2.36 -17.13
N TRP A 339 -1.37 2.46 -17.30
CA TRP A 339 -0.37 1.69 -16.57
C TRP A 339 0.39 2.49 -15.51
N LEU A 340 0.39 3.80 -15.61
CA LEU A 340 1.08 4.70 -14.68
C LEU A 340 0.08 5.26 -13.65
N LYS A 341 0.21 4.81 -12.41
CA LYS A 341 -0.66 5.17 -11.28
C LYS A 341 0.03 6.26 -10.46
N LEU A 342 -0.22 7.52 -10.82
CA LEU A 342 0.43 8.69 -10.22
C LEU A 342 -0.27 9.13 -8.94
N SER A 343 0.51 9.38 -7.89
CA SER A 343 0.08 9.93 -6.60
C SER A 343 0.59 11.36 -6.39
N ASP A 344 0.06 12.03 -5.38
CA ASP A 344 0.53 13.35 -4.91
C ASP A 344 0.75 14.39 -6.00
N CYS A 345 -0.12 14.45 -6.98
CA CYS A 345 0.05 15.29 -8.16
C CYS A 345 -1.22 16.09 -8.53
N CYS A 346 -1.02 17.08 -9.39
CA CYS A 346 -2.10 17.83 -10.05
C CYS A 346 -1.85 17.91 -11.56
N GLU A 347 -2.86 18.28 -12.33
CA GLU A 347 -2.72 18.50 -13.77
C GLU A 347 -2.91 19.99 -14.08
N LEU A 348 -1.96 20.60 -14.76
CA LEU A 348 -2.02 21.98 -15.20
C LEU A 348 -1.45 22.10 -16.60
N ASP A 349 -2.20 22.73 -17.51
CA ASP A 349 -1.79 22.95 -18.91
C ASP A 349 -1.35 21.66 -19.63
N GLY A 350 -2.01 20.54 -19.34
CA GLY A 350 -1.73 19.23 -19.94
C GLY A 350 -0.47 18.54 -19.43
N LYS A 351 0.13 19.07 -18.37
CA LYS A 351 1.25 18.45 -17.64
C LYS A 351 0.80 17.99 -16.28
N VAL A 352 1.36 16.88 -15.84
CA VAL A 352 1.26 16.44 -14.45
C VAL A 352 2.40 17.09 -13.67
N TRP A 353 2.07 17.66 -12.52
CA TRP A 353 2.99 18.37 -11.63
C TRP A 353 3.03 17.68 -10.28
N PHE A 354 4.25 17.51 -9.76
CA PHE A 354 4.52 16.90 -8.47
C PHE A 354 5.10 17.98 -7.55
N PRO A 355 4.37 18.34 -6.48
CA PRO A 355 4.89 19.25 -5.48
C PRO A 355 6.13 18.66 -4.81
N SER A 356 7.22 19.40 -4.77
CA SER A 356 8.43 18.97 -4.08
C SER A 356 8.54 19.68 -2.72
N ASP A 357 8.62 18.87 -1.66
CA ASP A 357 8.87 19.32 -0.28
C ASP A 357 10.24 18.83 0.24
N GLY A 358 11.02 18.15 -0.60
CA GLY A 358 12.07 17.33 -0.08
C GLY A 358 13.30 17.16 -0.97
N PRO A 359 13.88 15.97 -0.95
CA PRO A 359 15.10 15.64 -1.69
C PRO A 359 14.90 15.75 -3.21
N PRO A 360 15.98 15.81 -3.98
CA PRO A 360 15.93 16.00 -5.44
C PRO A 360 15.35 14.80 -6.22
N ILE A 361 14.87 13.76 -5.53
CA ILE A 361 14.23 12.58 -6.11
C ILE A 361 12.89 12.41 -5.42
N GLU A 362 11.82 12.49 -6.20
CA GLU A 362 10.44 12.32 -5.72
C GLU A 362 9.87 10.99 -6.21
N GLU A 363 9.21 10.26 -5.31
CA GLU A 363 8.41 9.08 -5.63
C GLU A 363 7.05 9.56 -6.11
N ILE A 364 6.74 9.29 -7.39
CA ILE A 364 5.57 9.88 -8.04
C ILE A 364 4.43 8.91 -8.31
N GLY A 365 4.63 7.64 -7.96
CA GLY A 365 3.62 6.59 -8.16
C GLY A 365 4.20 5.29 -8.69
N TRP A 366 3.35 4.47 -9.30
CA TRP A 366 3.65 3.11 -9.68
C TRP A 366 3.40 2.86 -11.17
N LEU A 367 4.38 2.25 -11.83
CA LEU A 367 4.18 1.64 -13.13
C LEU A 367 3.69 0.22 -12.91
N VAL A 368 2.59 -0.17 -13.57
CA VAL A 368 1.98 -1.50 -13.41
C VAL A 368 1.91 -2.22 -14.74
N ALA A 369 2.25 -3.49 -14.75
CA ALA A 369 2.06 -4.40 -15.86
C ALA A 369 1.21 -5.60 -15.43
N THR A 370 0.30 -6.05 -16.29
CA THR A 370 -0.53 -7.24 -16.04
C THR A 370 -0.51 -8.16 -17.25
N GLY A 371 -0.64 -9.46 -17.04
CA GLY A 371 -0.60 -10.46 -18.10
C GLY A 371 -1.05 -11.84 -17.63
N ASN A 372 -0.97 -12.83 -18.53
CA ASN A 372 -1.38 -14.20 -18.25
C ASN A 372 -0.20 -15.14 -17.95
N THR A 373 1.02 -14.69 -18.18
CA THR A 373 2.25 -15.41 -17.81
C THR A 373 3.25 -14.46 -17.16
N PRO A 374 4.13 -14.96 -16.27
CA PRO A 374 5.21 -14.16 -15.69
C PRO A 374 6.09 -13.47 -16.74
N THR A 375 6.42 -14.20 -17.80
CA THR A 375 7.23 -13.68 -18.93
C THR A 375 6.56 -12.51 -19.65
N GLU A 376 5.23 -12.60 -19.89
CA GLU A 376 4.46 -11.52 -20.50
C GLU A 376 4.53 -10.25 -19.65
N VAL A 377 4.31 -10.40 -18.34
CA VAL A 377 4.34 -9.28 -17.39
C VAL A 377 5.72 -8.63 -17.30
N ALA A 378 6.77 -9.44 -17.21
CA ALA A 378 8.14 -8.95 -17.12
C ALA A 378 8.55 -8.15 -18.39
N ARG A 379 8.25 -8.67 -19.57
CA ARG A 379 8.51 -7.95 -20.83
C ARG A 379 7.72 -6.65 -20.94
N LYS A 380 6.43 -6.72 -20.64
CA LYS A 380 5.57 -5.55 -20.66
C LYS A 380 6.03 -4.46 -19.69
N MET A 381 6.51 -4.83 -18.49
CA MET A 381 7.08 -3.87 -17.57
C MET A 381 8.26 -3.14 -18.16
N ASN A 382 9.16 -3.87 -18.81
CA ASN A 382 10.32 -3.29 -19.50
C ASN A 382 9.90 -2.34 -20.63
N GLU A 383 8.99 -2.77 -21.50
CA GLU A 383 8.44 -1.93 -22.59
C GLU A 383 7.79 -0.64 -22.06
N LEU A 384 7.06 -0.72 -20.95
CA LEU A 384 6.43 0.44 -20.34
C LEU A 384 7.45 1.37 -19.67
N ALA A 385 8.51 0.83 -19.06
CA ALA A 385 9.58 1.62 -18.48
C ALA A 385 10.33 2.44 -19.51
N ASP A 386 10.55 1.90 -20.72
CA ASP A 386 11.18 2.61 -21.83
C ASP A 386 10.33 3.79 -22.38
N LEU A 387 9.03 3.81 -22.08
CA LEU A 387 8.12 4.90 -22.46
C LEU A 387 8.09 6.04 -21.44
N LEU A 388 8.75 5.89 -20.28
CA LEU A 388 8.77 6.94 -19.27
C LEU A 388 9.45 8.21 -19.84
N PRO A 389 8.94 9.39 -19.48
CA PRO A 389 9.53 10.65 -19.93
C PRO A 389 10.91 10.88 -19.31
N ASP A 390 11.73 11.71 -19.98
CA ASP A 390 13.06 12.07 -19.53
C ASP A 390 13.06 12.53 -18.06
N GLY A 391 13.97 11.96 -17.28
CA GLY A 391 14.12 12.23 -15.85
C GLY A 391 13.25 11.38 -14.93
N ALA A 392 12.30 10.59 -15.46
CA ALA A 392 11.56 9.60 -14.70
C ALA A 392 12.15 8.20 -14.91
N GLU A 393 12.28 7.43 -13.85
CA GLU A 393 12.86 6.08 -13.85
C GLU A 393 11.98 5.13 -13.03
N ALA A 394 11.77 3.90 -13.52
CA ALA A 394 11.10 2.84 -12.78
C ALA A 394 12.13 1.90 -12.14
N SER A 395 11.83 1.37 -10.96
CA SER A 395 12.70 0.47 -10.20
C SER A 395 12.68 -0.97 -10.76
N VAL A 396 12.96 -1.14 -12.04
CA VAL A 396 12.92 -2.45 -12.73
C VAL A 396 13.98 -3.44 -12.24
N GLU A 397 15.12 -2.94 -11.74
CA GLU A 397 16.16 -3.78 -11.13
C GLU A 397 15.63 -4.52 -9.90
N SER A 398 14.79 -3.87 -9.11
CA SER A 398 14.16 -4.46 -7.94
C SER A 398 13.15 -5.55 -8.31
N LEU A 399 12.47 -5.42 -9.46
CA LEU A 399 11.63 -6.49 -10.00
C LEU A 399 12.47 -7.72 -10.39
N ALA A 400 13.67 -7.52 -10.96
CA ALA A 400 14.59 -8.63 -11.24
C ALA A 400 15.00 -9.37 -9.95
N ASP A 401 15.21 -8.66 -8.84
CA ASP A 401 15.50 -9.29 -7.55
C ASP A 401 14.31 -10.12 -7.06
N ILE A 402 13.07 -9.62 -7.18
CA ILE A 402 11.86 -10.36 -6.80
C ILE A 402 11.72 -11.67 -7.61
N LEU A 403 12.00 -11.65 -8.92
CA LEU A 403 11.93 -12.88 -9.72
C LEU A 403 12.93 -13.95 -9.22
N ARG A 404 14.10 -13.54 -8.67
CA ARG A 404 15.02 -14.46 -8.01
C ARG A 404 14.45 -15.01 -6.69
N GLU A 405 13.82 -14.15 -5.89
CA GLU A 405 13.20 -14.54 -4.62
C GLU A 405 12.06 -15.53 -4.82
N ILE A 406 11.20 -15.35 -5.84
CA ILE A 406 10.16 -16.32 -6.18
C ILE A 406 10.75 -17.70 -6.48
N THR A 407 11.88 -17.74 -7.19
CA THR A 407 12.56 -19.01 -7.48
C THR A 407 13.02 -19.69 -6.18
N VAL A 408 13.55 -18.92 -5.22
CA VAL A 408 13.96 -19.43 -3.90
C VAL A 408 12.76 -19.94 -3.08
N GLU A 409 11.62 -19.26 -3.11
CA GLU A 409 10.38 -19.72 -2.48
C GLU A 409 9.95 -21.08 -3.02
N GLN A 410 9.91 -21.21 -4.35
CA GLN A 410 9.51 -22.46 -5.00
C GLN A 410 10.48 -23.62 -4.68
N GLU A 411 11.78 -23.35 -4.62
CA GLU A 411 12.80 -24.31 -4.17
C GLU A 411 12.63 -24.69 -2.70
N ALA A 412 12.13 -23.79 -1.86
CA ALA A 412 11.81 -24.05 -0.45
C ALA A 412 10.49 -24.84 -0.27
N GLY A 413 9.77 -25.11 -1.36
CA GLY A 413 8.52 -25.89 -1.37
C GLY A 413 7.25 -25.08 -1.19
N ILE A 414 7.33 -23.74 -1.20
CA ILE A 414 6.17 -22.86 -1.25
C ILE A 414 5.83 -22.63 -2.71
N LYS A 415 4.62 -23.04 -3.08
CA LYS A 415 4.14 -22.88 -4.46
C LYS A 415 3.72 -21.43 -4.69
N PHE A 416 4.45 -20.72 -5.53
CA PHE A 416 4.03 -19.40 -6.02
C PHE A 416 3.13 -19.52 -7.25
N THR A 417 3.52 -20.33 -8.23
CA THR A 417 2.77 -20.58 -9.45
C THR A 417 3.20 -21.89 -10.11
N ASP A 418 2.37 -22.43 -11.02
CA ASP A 418 2.73 -23.56 -11.91
C ASP A 418 3.41 -23.08 -13.21
N GLU A 419 3.40 -21.76 -13.48
CA GLU A 419 4.02 -21.17 -14.66
C GLU A 419 5.52 -21.00 -14.46
N GLU A 420 6.27 -21.03 -15.56
CA GLU A 420 7.71 -20.81 -15.52
C GLU A 420 8.03 -19.35 -15.18
N ILE A 421 8.85 -19.14 -14.16
CA ILE A 421 9.37 -17.82 -13.81
C ILE A 421 10.50 -17.47 -14.80
N PRO A 422 10.41 -16.34 -15.49
CA PRO A 422 11.45 -15.95 -16.45
C PRO A 422 12.76 -15.61 -15.74
N PRO A 423 13.90 -15.71 -16.44
CA PRO A 423 15.17 -15.26 -15.91
C PRO A 423 15.10 -13.76 -15.58
N PRO A 424 15.71 -13.32 -14.47
CA PRO A 424 15.65 -11.92 -14.03
C PRO A 424 16.12 -10.90 -15.05
N GLU A 425 17.01 -11.29 -15.94
CA GLU A 425 17.57 -10.45 -17.00
C GLU A 425 16.51 -9.93 -17.99
N ILE A 426 15.37 -10.61 -18.11
CA ILE A 426 14.30 -10.25 -19.04
C ILE A 426 13.73 -8.84 -18.79
N VAL A 427 13.80 -8.34 -17.56
CA VAL A 427 13.36 -6.98 -17.20
C VAL A 427 14.48 -5.94 -17.37
N LEU A 428 15.71 -6.38 -17.62
CA LEU A 428 16.90 -5.54 -17.76
C LEU A 428 17.39 -5.46 -19.23
N GLU A 429 16.87 -6.34 -20.09
CA GLU A 429 17.21 -6.31 -21.52
C GLU A 429 16.53 -5.09 -22.18
N PRO A 430 17.26 -4.30 -23.02
CA PRO A 430 16.62 -3.25 -23.78
C PRO A 430 15.45 -3.84 -24.58
N SER A 431 14.28 -3.19 -24.52
CA SER A 431 13.17 -3.62 -25.37
C SER A 431 13.64 -3.61 -26.81
N SER A 432 13.59 -4.75 -27.48
CA SER A 432 13.82 -4.81 -28.92
C SER A 432 12.66 -4.10 -29.60
N VAL A 433 12.77 -2.78 -29.73
CA VAL A 433 11.92 -2.02 -30.66
C VAL A 433 12.18 -2.64 -32.02
N ALA A 434 11.24 -3.42 -32.51
CA ALA A 434 11.26 -3.92 -33.85
C ALA A 434 11.25 -2.70 -34.79
N ASP A 435 12.32 -2.54 -35.56
CA ASP A 435 12.42 -1.58 -36.66
C ASP A 435 11.26 -1.68 -37.68
#